data_5564dc4a2db971981459119715552d63
#
_entry.id   5564dc4a2db971981459119715552d63
#
_cell.length_a   1.000
_cell.length_b   1.000
_cell.length_c   1.000
_cell.angle_alpha   90.00
_cell.angle_beta   90.00
_cell.angle_gamma   90.00
#
_symmetry.space_group_name_H-M   'P 1'
#
loop_
_entity.id
_entity.type
_entity.pdbx_description
1 polymer ?
#
loop_
_entity_poly.entity_id
_entity_poly.type
_entity_poly.pdbx_seq_one_letter_code
_entity_poly.pdbx_strand_id
1 'polypeptide(L)'
;MHGGNAARQRAQKRVVAKTAHATHALAHAARLLGRPYSISGRVMHGDKIGRTIGFPTANIQLKHRSPPLMGIYTVSVDGLADKPWPGVASVGVRPTINDAGRPSLEVHLFDWNADCYDAHLRVNFLVKQRDEERYDNLADLTAQIARDADQARAYFAQNPL
;
A
#
# COMPACT_ATOMS: atom_id res chain seq x y z
N MET A 1 -35.37 15.72 1.19
CA MET A 1 -33.89 15.56 1.27
C MET A 1 -33.47 14.08 1.35
N HIS A 2 -33.74 13.27 0.31
CA HIS A 2 -33.43 11.82 0.36
C HIS A 2 -32.44 11.35 -0.72
N GLY A 3 -31.79 12.26 -1.47
CA GLY A 3 -30.89 11.89 -2.57
C GLY A 3 -29.45 11.51 -2.16
N GLY A 4 -28.98 11.94 -0.99
CA GLY A 4 -27.58 11.76 -0.58
C GLY A 4 -27.20 10.32 -0.22
N ASN A 5 -28.13 9.55 0.28
CA ASN A 5 -27.85 8.17 0.73
C ASN A 5 -27.70 7.20 -0.45
N ALA A 6 -28.53 7.33 -1.48
CA ALA A 6 -28.46 6.47 -2.67
C ALA A 6 -27.18 6.71 -3.50
N ALA A 7 -26.75 7.98 -3.61
CA ALA A 7 -25.49 8.32 -4.30
C ALA A 7 -24.27 7.77 -3.54
N ARG A 8 -24.22 7.91 -2.21
CA ARG A 8 -23.18 7.32 -1.36
C ARG A 8 -23.13 5.80 -1.47
N GLN A 9 -24.29 5.14 -1.42
CA GLN A 9 -24.38 3.68 -1.57
C GLN A 9 -23.90 3.20 -2.94
N ARG A 10 -24.23 3.92 -4.02
CA ARG A 10 -23.75 3.60 -5.38
C ARG A 10 -22.23 3.79 -5.50
N ALA A 11 -21.70 4.88 -4.94
CA ALA A 11 -20.24 5.13 -4.92
C ALA A 11 -19.51 4.03 -4.15
N GLN A 12 -20.00 3.66 -2.98
CA GLN A 12 -19.42 2.60 -2.15
C GLN A 12 -19.46 1.23 -2.84
N LYS A 13 -20.55 0.87 -3.51
CA LYS A 13 -20.64 -0.36 -4.31
C LYS A 13 -19.64 -0.37 -5.48
N ARG A 14 -19.42 0.77 -6.14
CA ARG A 14 -18.42 0.89 -7.23
C ARG A 14 -17.00 0.73 -6.72
N VAL A 15 -16.66 1.30 -5.56
CA VAL A 15 -15.34 1.16 -4.93
C VAL A 15 -15.09 -0.29 -4.55
N VAL A 16 -16.05 -0.96 -3.89
CA VAL A 16 -15.94 -2.38 -3.52
C VAL A 16 -15.77 -3.26 -4.76
N ALA A 17 -16.51 -3.02 -5.83
CA ALA A 17 -16.39 -3.78 -7.07
C ALA A 17 -15.01 -3.58 -7.73
N LYS A 18 -14.47 -2.36 -7.77
CA LYS A 18 -13.13 -2.07 -8.28
C LYS A 18 -12.02 -2.76 -7.48
N THR A 19 -12.14 -2.71 -6.15
CA THR A 19 -11.17 -3.33 -5.24
C THR A 19 -11.18 -4.85 -5.39
N ALA A 20 -12.36 -5.46 -5.46
CA ALA A 20 -12.52 -6.88 -5.71
C ALA A 20 -11.93 -7.29 -7.07
N HIS A 21 -12.19 -6.51 -8.12
CA HIS A 21 -11.62 -6.76 -9.45
C HIS A 21 -10.08 -6.71 -9.45
N ALA A 22 -9.50 -5.70 -8.79
CA ALA A 22 -8.05 -5.59 -8.66
C ALA A 22 -7.44 -6.76 -7.87
N THR A 23 -8.10 -7.23 -6.81
CA THR A 23 -7.66 -8.41 -6.05
C THR A 23 -7.74 -9.68 -6.88
N HIS A 24 -8.80 -9.86 -7.69
CA HIS A 24 -8.89 -10.97 -8.64
C HIS A 24 -7.78 -10.93 -9.68
N ALA A 25 -7.44 -9.75 -10.20
CA ALA A 25 -6.34 -9.58 -11.14
C ALA A 25 -4.99 -9.95 -10.53
N LEU A 26 -4.74 -9.57 -9.27
CA LEU A 26 -3.54 -9.98 -8.52
C LEU A 26 -3.48 -11.49 -8.32
N ALA A 27 -4.58 -12.13 -7.94
CA ALA A 27 -4.65 -13.58 -7.77
C ALA A 27 -4.43 -14.32 -9.09
N HIS A 28 -4.97 -13.80 -10.19
CA HIS A 28 -4.76 -14.35 -11.52
C HIS A 28 -3.29 -14.22 -11.95
N ALA A 29 -2.70 -13.04 -11.78
CA ALA A 29 -1.28 -12.82 -12.06
C ALA A 29 -0.38 -13.76 -11.23
N ALA A 30 -0.70 -13.94 -9.94
CA ALA A 30 0.04 -14.85 -9.07
C ALA A 30 0.02 -16.31 -9.57
N ARG A 31 -1.13 -16.79 -10.07
CA ARG A 31 -1.24 -18.13 -10.68
C ARG A 31 -0.37 -18.26 -11.92
N LEU A 32 -0.36 -17.25 -12.79
CA LEU A 32 0.45 -17.26 -14.01
C LEU A 32 1.95 -17.18 -13.73
N LEU A 33 2.33 -16.38 -12.74
CA LEU A 33 3.74 -16.17 -12.36
C LEU A 33 4.29 -17.28 -11.46
N GLY A 34 3.43 -18.09 -10.83
CA GLY A 34 3.82 -19.04 -9.78
C GLY A 34 4.23 -18.37 -8.46
N ARG A 35 4.01 -17.06 -8.31
CA ARG A 35 4.31 -16.25 -7.13
C ARG A 35 3.46 -14.97 -7.13
N PRO A 36 3.29 -14.28 -5.99
CA PRO A 36 2.65 -12.97 -5.96
C PRO A 36 3.32 -11.96 -6.89
N TYR A 37 2.53 -11.08 -7.49
CA TYR A 37 3.08 -9.94 -8.22
C TYR A 37 3.91 -9.08 -7.26
N SER A 38 5.10 -8.69 -7.67
CA SER A 38 6.02 -7.97 -6.79
C SER A 38 6.75 -6.83 -7.49
N ILE A 39 7.12 -5.83 -6.71
CA ILE A 39 8.01 -4.75 -7.11
C ILE A 39 9.23 -4.80 -6.19
N SER A 40 10.40 -4.80 -6.78
CA SER A 40 11.68 -4.77 -6.04
C SER A 40 12.39 -3.45 -6.22
N GLY A 41 13.04 -2.98 -5.17
CA GLY A 41 13.82 -1.77 -5.22
C GLY A 41 14.61 -1.53 -3.94
N ARG A 42 15.49 -0.54 -3.99
CA ARG A 42 16.27 -0.09 -2.85
C ARG A 42 15.44 0.83 -1.97
N VAL A 43 15.59 0.72 -0.66
CA VAL A 43 14.98 1.64 0.30
C VAL A 43 15.75 2.98 0.26
N MET A 44 15.03 4.04 -0.07
CA MET A 44 15.55 5.41 -0.17
C MET A 44 15.08 6.27 1.00
N HIS A 45 15.80 7.34 1.28
CA HIS A 45 15.30 8.38 2.17
C HIS A 45 14.09 9.08 1.57
N GLY A 46 13.02 9.25 2.36
CA GLY A 46 11.81 9.96 1.99
C GLY A 46 11.49 11.11 2.94
N ASP A 47 10.33 11.71 2.78
CA ASP A 47 9.90 12.90 3.55
C ASP A 47 9.64 12.63 5.05
N LYS A 48 9.67 11.37 5.48
CA LYS A 48 9.53 10.90 6.87
C LYS A 48 8.23 11.33 7.58
N ILE A 49 7.21 11.75 6.81
CA ILE A 49 5.91 12.19 7.35
C ILE A 49 5.25 11.08 8.17
N GLY A 50 5.28 9.84 7.68
CA GLY A 50 4.73 8.68 8.38
C GLY A 50 5.32 8.47 9.77
N ARG A 51 6.61 8.79 9.96
CA ARG A 51 7.27 8.70 11.26
C ARG A 51 6.66 9.66 12.28
N THR A 52 6.29 10.86 11.86
CA THR A 52 5.71 11.89 12.76
C THR A 52 4.31 11.52 13.25
N ILE A 53 3.60 10.67 12.53
CA ILE A 53 2.24 10.23 12.86
C ILE A 53 2.18 8.77 13.38
N GLY A 54 3.33 8.17 13.69
CA GLY A 54 3.42 6.83 14.26
C GLY A 54 3.39 5.68 13.23
N PHE A 55 3.45 5.97 11.94
CA PHE A 55 3.47 4.99 10.85
C PHE A 55 4.69 5.19 9.94
N PRO A 56 5.90 4.88 10.43
CA PRO A 56 7.11 5.02 9.60
C PRO A 56 6.99 4.14 8.36
N THR A 57 7.41 4.68 7.22
CA THR A 57 7.37 3.99 5.93
C THR A 57 8.76 3.85 5.32
N ALA A 58 9.00 2.71 4.68
CA ALA A 58 10.13 2.51 3.79
C ALA A 58 9.74 3.00 2.38
N ASN A 59 10.53 3.90 1.82
CA ASN A 59 10.34 4.40 0.46
C ASN A 59 11.13 3.52 -0.51
N ILE A 60 10.44 2.80 -1.38
CA ILE A 60 11.06 1.91 -2.35
C ILE A 60 11.31 2.64 -3.67
N GLN A 61 12.54 2.62 -4.13
CA GLN A 61 12.89 3.19 -5.44
C GLN A 61 12.21 2.41 -6.56
N LEU A 62 11.36 3.10 -7.34
CA LEU A 62 10.72 2.52 -8.51
C LEU A 62 11.58 2.75 -9.75
N LYS A 63 11.81 1.68 -10.53
CA LYS A 63 12.54 1.74 -11.81
C LYS A 63 11.65 2.21 -12.96
N HIS A 64 10.34 1.97 -12.87
CA HIS A 64 9.37 2.29 -13.92
C HIS A 64 8.58 3.56 -13.59
N ARG A 65 8.35 4.41 -14.61
CA ARG A 65 7.60 5.65 -14.47
C ARG A 65 6.09 5.46 -14.34
N SER A 66 5.59 4.27 -14.64
CA SER A 66 4.16 3.93 -14.57
C SER A 66 4.01 2.54 -13.97
N PRO A 67 3.88 2.41 -12.65
CA PRO A 67 3.58 1.12 -12.05
C PRO A 67 2.18 0.67 -12.48
N PRO A 68 1.98 -0.65 -12.71
CA PRO A 68 0.67 -1.18 -13.12
C PRO A 68 -0.35 -1.20 -11.97
N LEU A 69 0.08 -0.86 -10.76
CA LEU A 69 -0.72 -0.85 -9.54
C LEU A 69 -0.79 0.57 -8.98
N MET A 70 -1.97 0.94 -8.48
CA MET A 70 -2.21 2.19 -7.76
C MET A 70 -3.18 1.93 -6.61
N GLY A 71 -2.94 2.55 -5.46
CA GLY A 71 -3.78 2.44 -4.27
C GLY A 71 -3.07 1.84 -3.06
N ILE A 72 -3.85 1.36 -2.11
CA ILE A 72 -3.38 0.80 -0.83
C ILE A 72 -3.53 -0.73 -0.86
N TYR A 73 -2.47 -1.42 -0.43
CA TYR A 73 -2.37 -2.88 -0.54
C TYR A 73 -1.87 -3.51 0.76
N THR A 74 -2.42 -4.67 1.09
CA THR A 74 -1.78 -5.60 2.00
C THR A 74 -0.63 -6.26 1.27
N VAL A 75 0.57 -6.24 1.87
CA VAL A 75 1.80 -6.74 1.25
C VAL A 75 2.62 -7.59 2.21
N SER A 76 3.41 -8.51 1.68
CA SER A 76 4.55 -9.09 2.38
C SER A 76 5.86 -8.62 1.75
N VAL A 77 6.92 -8.54 2.53
CA VAL A 77 8.20 -7.98 2.09
C VAL A 77 9.33 -8.95 2.35
N ASP A 78 10.06 -9.30 1.29
CA ASP A 78 11.27 -10.10 1.38
C ASP A 78 12.52 -9.20 1.41
N GLY A 79 13.56 -9.66 2.08
CA GLY A 79 14.85 -8.99 2.14
C GLY A 79 15.17 -8.30 3.47
N LEU A 80 14.26 -8.41 4.45
CA LEU A 80 14.47 -7.90 5.83
C LEU A 80 14.90 -8.99 6.80
N ALA A 81 14.34 -10.17 6.67
CA ALA A 81 14.55 -11.33 7.53
C ALA A 81 14.50 -12.61 6.70
N ASP A 82 14.73 -13.76 7.33
CA ASP A 82 14.68 -15.07 6.67
C ASP A 82 13.30 -15.43 6.11
N LYS A 83 12.24 -14.83 6.69
CA LYS A 83 10.86 -14.98 6.24
C LYS A 83 10.30 -13.66 5.73
N PRO A 84 9.29 -13.71 4.86
CA PRO A 84 8.58 -12.50 4.44
C PRO A 84 8.01 -11.72 5.64
N TRP A 85 8.05 -10.41 5.59
CA TRP A 85 7.59 -9.54 6.66
C TRP A 85 6.26 -8.86 6.31
N PRO A 86 5.27 -8.82 7.21
CA PRO A 86 3.96 -8.25 6.90
C PRO A 86 3.98 -6.72 6.91
N GLY A 87 3.15 -6.12 6.06
CA GLY A 87 3.00 -4.67 5.99
C GLY A 87 1.81 -4.22 5.16
N VAL A 88 1.69 -2.92 5.07
CA VAL A 88 0.74 -2.23 4.19
C VAL A 88 1.50 -1.27 3.28
N ALA A 89 1.16 -1.23 2.01
CA ALA A 89 1.83 -0.39 1.01
C ALA A 89 0.88 0.61 0.36
N SER A 90 1.40 1.78 0.07
CA SER A 90 0.79 2.80 -0.78
C SER A 90 1.56 2.91 -2.08
N VAL A 91 0.88 2.77 -3.20
CA VAL A 91 1.40 3.07 -4.53
C VAL A 91 0.64 4.26 -5.08
N GLY A 92 1.34 5.37 -5.28
CA GLY A 92 0.72 6.63 -5.69
C GLY A 92 1.63 7.52 -6.50
N VAL A 93 1.18 8.75 -6.71
CA VAL A 93 1.93 9.78 -7.41
C VAL A 93 2.20 10.93 -6.45
N ARG A 94 3.47 11.32 -6.31
CA ARG A 94 3.85 12.46 -5.46
C ARG A 94 3.37 13.78 -6.07
N PRO A 95 2.62 14.62 -5.31
CA PRO A 95 2.13 15.89 -5.79
C PRO A 95 3.15 17.05 -5.65
N THR A 96 4.43 16.78 -5.45
CA THR A 96 5.44 17.82 -5.18
C THR A 96 5.89 18.54 -6.45
N ILE A 97 6.27 19.82 -6.31
CA ILE A 97 6.69 20.70 -7.41
C ILE A 97 7.89 20.15 -8.18
N ASN A 98 8.82 19.50 -7.51
CA ASN A 98 10.06 18.97 -8.11
C ASN A 98 9.91 17.50 -8.59
N ASP A 99 8.94 16.74 -8.07
CA ASP A 99 8.70 15.34 -8.38
C ASP A 99 7.27 15.07 -8.88
N ALA A 100 6.62 16.12 -9.41
CA ALA A 100 5.24 16.03 -9.90
C ALA A 100 5.10 14.91 -10.94
N GLY A 101 4.17 14.00 -10.69
CA GLY A 101 3.88 12.88 -11.58
C GLY A 101 4.82 11.68 -11.44
N ARG A 102 5.79 11.68 -10.52
CA ARG A 102 6.59 10.47 -10.25
C ARG A 102 5.85 9.51 -9.33
N PRO A 103 5.78 8.23 -9.71
CA PRO A 103 5.19 7.23 -8.83
C PRO A 103 6.05 7.02 -7.58
N SER A 104 5.38 6.73 -6.47
CA SER A 104 6.01 6.37 -5.19
C SER A 104 5.46 5.04 -4.70
N LEU A 105 6.31 4.25 -4.08
CA LEU A 105 5.94 3.06 -3.33
C LEU A 105 6.46 3.23 -1.90
N GLU A 106 5.53 3.33 -0.96
CA GLU A 106 5.82 3.47 0.46
C GLU A 106 5.23 2.28 1.21
N VAL A 107 6.03 1.65 2.07
CA VAL A 107 5.62 0.47 2.81
C VAL A 107 5.77 0.71 4.31
N HIS A 108 4.68 0.60 5.05
CA HIS A 108 4.70 0.51 6.51
C HIS A 108 4.87 -0.95 6.92
N LEU A 109 6.02 -1.27 7.49
CA LEU A 109 6.37 -2.60 7.99
C LEU A 109 5.87 -2.75 9.43
N PHE A 110 5.05 -3.76 9.70
CA PHE A 110 4.48 -3.95 11.04
C PHE A 110 5.54 -4.34 12.05
N ASP A 111 5.60 -3.60 13.16
CA ASP A 111 6.49 -3.89 14.30
C ASP A 111 7.99 -3.99 13.92
N TRP A 112 8.39 -3.38 12.81
CA TRP A 112 9.77 -3.28 12.39
C TRP A 112 10.42 -2.03 12.96
N ASN A 113 11.41 -2.18 13.84
CA ASN A 113 12.06 -1.08 14.54
C ASN A 113 13.52 -0.85 14.14
N ALA A 114 14.05 -1.68 13.23
CA ALA A 114 15.41 -1.54 12.75
C ALA A 114 15.49 -0.61 11.52
N ASP A 115 16.70 -0.08 11.26
CA ASP A 115 16.99 0.62 10.02
C ASP A 115 16.95 -0.36 8.83
N CYS A 116 16.37 0.08 7.73
CA CYS A 116 16.36 -0.69 6.48
C CYS A 116 16.78 0.16 5.26
N TYR A 117 17.38 1.35 5.47
CA TYR A 117 17.90 2.16 4.37
C TYR A 117 18.94 1.39 3.56
N ASP A 118 18.96 1.62 2.27
CA ASP A 118 19.80 0.96 1.28
C ASP A 118 19.56 -0.56 1.10
N ALA A 119 18.72 -1.18 1.92
CA ALA A 119 18.31 -2.56 1.72
C ALA A 119 17.57 -2.71 0.38
N HIS A 120 17.79 -3.81 -0.31
CA HIS A 120 17.04 -4.17 -1.50
C HIS A 120 15.88 -5.07 -1.11
N LEU A 121 14.68 -4.55 -1.21
CA LEU A 121 13.46 -5.23 -0.78
C LEU A 121 12.61 -5.65 -1.99
N ARG A 122 11.89 -6.77 -1.82
CA ARG A 122 10.82 -7.19 -2.72
C ARG A 122 9.49 -7.06 -2.01
N VAL A 123 8.62 -6.22 -2.54
CA VAL A 123 7.27 -6.01 -2.03
C VAL A 123 6.29 -6.88 -2.83
N ASN A 124 5.68 -7.85 -2.17
CA ASN A 124 4.71 -8.77 -2.76
C ASN A 124 3.29 -8.24 -2.50
N PHE A 125 2.53 -8.00 -3.55
CA PHE A 125 1.17 -7.46 -3.47
C PHE A 125 0.16 -8.60 -3.34
N LEU A 126 -0.57 -8.65 -2.22
CA LEU A 126 -1.47 -9.74 -1.88
C LEU A 126 -2.94 -9.36 -2.12
N VAL A 127 -3.39 -8.26 -1.53
CA VAL A 127 -4.78 -7.78 -1.60
C VAL A 127 -4.81 -6.27 -1.76
N LYS A 128 -5.63 -5.78 -2.68
CA LYS A 128 -5.95 -4.35 -2.75
C LYS A 128 -6.98 -3.99 -1.69
N GLN A 129 -6.69 -3.01 -0.85
CA GLN A 129 -7.62 -2.52 0.16
C GLN A 129 -8.53 -1.42 -0.37
N ARG A 130 -7.97 -0.43 -1.06
CA ARG A 130 -8.69 0.74 -1.58
C ARG A 130 -7.86 1.53 -2.59
N ASP A 131 -8.48 2.48 -3.25
CA ASP A 131 -7.78 3.52 -4.02
C ASP A 131 -7.18 4.57 -3.07
N GLU A 132 -6.20 5.35 -3.54
CA GLU A 132 -5.70 6.50 -2.80
C GLU A 132 -6.78 7.56 -2.64
N GLU A 133 -6.74 8.25 -1.51
CA GLU A 133 -7.63 9.36 -1.18
C GLU A 133 -6.81 10.54 -0.65
N ARG A 134 -7.34 11.75 -0.85
CA ARG A 134 -6.79 12.97 -0.26
C ARG A 134 -7.51 13.28 1.04
N TYR A 135 -6.76 13.77 2.01
CA TYR A 135 -7.27 14.16 3.33
C TYR A 135 -6.99 15.63 3.58
N ASP A 136 -7.97 16.35 4.13
CA ASP A 136 -7.87 17.78 4.40
C ASP A 136 -7.04 18.10 5.63
N ASN A 137 -6.84 17.12 6.51
CA ASN A 137 -6.06 17.27 7.73
C ASN A 137 -5.31 15.98 8.11
N LEU A 138 -4.31 16.15 8.97
CA LEU A 138 -3.43 15.06 9.40
C LEU A 138 -4.15 14.03 10.28
N ALA A 139 -5.17 14.44 11.04
CA ALA A 139 -5.92 13.53 11.90
C ALA A 139 -6.72 12.52 11.10
N ASP A 140 -7.39 12.94 10.03
CA ASP A 140 -8.15 12.05 9.14
C ASP A 140 -7.22 11.10 8.38
N LEU A 141 -6.08 11.60 7.90
CA LEU A 141 -5.04 10.77 7.27
C LEU A 141 -4.54 9.69 8.24
N THR A 142 -4.18 10.08 9.47
CA THR A 142 -3.68 9.16 10.50
C THR A 142 -4.72 8.10 10.84
N ALA A 143 -5.98 8.49 11.01
CA ALA A 143 -7.07 7.55 11.28
C ALA A 143 -7.28 6.55 10.12
N GLN A 144 -7.14 7.00 8.87
CA GLN A 144 -7.26 6.10 7.73
C GLN A 144 -6.08 5.13 7.62
N ILE A 145 -4.86 5.60 7.85
CA ILE A 145 -3.67 4.72 7.86
C ILE A 145 -3.80 3.66 8.97
N ALA A 146 -4.32 4.02 10.14
CA ALA A 146 -4.59 3.06 11.21
C ALA A 146 -5.59 1.98 10.76
N ARG A 147 -6.68 2.35 10.10
CA ARG A 147 -7.66 1.39 9.55
C ARG A 147 -7.04 0.47 8.49
N ASP A 148 -6.21 1.01 7.61
CA ASP A 148 -5.51 0.23 6.59
C ASP A 148 -4.55 -0.79 7.23
N ALA A 149 -3.81 -0.38 8.26
CA ALA A 149 -2.93 -1.27 9.01
C ALA A 149 -3.70 -2.37 9.74
N ASP A 150 -4.82 -2.03 10.39
CA ASP A 150 -5.67 -2.99 11.09
C ASP A 150 -6.28 -4.02 10.12
N GLN A 151 -6.71 -3.59 8.94
CA GLN A 151 -7.23 -4.46 7.89
C GLN A 151 -6.15 -5.43 7.38
N ALA A 152 -4.93 -4.96 7.18
CA ALA A 152 -3.82 -5.82 6.78
C ALA A 152 -3.43 -6.81 7.89
N ARG A 153 -3.41 -6.38 9.15
CA ARG A 153 -3.15 -7.28 10.29
C ARG A 153 -4.22 -8.36 10.40
N ALA A 154 -5.50 -8.03 10.19
CA ALA A 154 -6.59 -9.00 10.16
C ALA A 154 -6.42 -10.03 9.03
N TYR A 155 -5.95 -9.61 7.87
CA TYR A 155 -5.61 -10.51 6.77
C TYR A 155 -4.53 -11.52 7.19
N PHE A 156 -3.43 -11.07 7.78
CA PHE A 156 -2.34 -11.95 8.20
C PHE A 156 -2.70 -12.85 9.39
N ALA A 157 -3.66 -12.46 10.22
CA ALA A 157 -4.20 -13.35 11.26
C ALA A 157 -4.89 -14.59 10.67
N GLN A 158 -5.47 -14.47 9.47
CA GLN A 158 -6.12 -15.56 8.75
C GLN A 158 -5.20 -16.22 7.72
N ASN A 159 -4.14 -15.55 7.30
CA ASN A 159 -3.19 -16.00 6.27
C ASN A 159 -1.75 -15.77 6.76
N PRO A 160 -1.26 -16.56 7.71
CA PRO A 160 0.09 -16.38 8.26
C PRO A 160 1.17 -16.59 7.20
N LEU A 161 2.31 -15.85 7.34
CA LEU A 161 3.49 -15.91 6.47
C LEU A 161 4.43 -17.04 6.83
#